data_f337ec2fdab335c330e905b982c41893
#
_entry.id   f337ec2fdab335c330e905b982c41893
#
_cell.length_a   1.000
_cell.length_b   1.000
_cell.length_c   1.000
_cell.angle_alpha   90.00
_cell.angle_beta   90.00
_cell.angle_gamma   90.00
#
_symmetry.space_group_name_H-M   'P 1'
#
loop_
_entity.id
_entity.type
_entity.pdbx_description
1 polymer ?
#
loop_
_entity_poly.entity_id
_entity_poly.type
_entity_poly.pdbx_seq_one_letter_code
_entity_poly.pdbx_strand_id
1 'polypeptide(L)'
;MSTLTQAAQSATILTFEGKQFTNNSNLSREHAIFAAYHATLYSGNPPREGKVSTTSIIGPLRKILLAIKHPEDHVLDIANLMASAKGTAMHEGLTQALNASNLGYVCEQRTDREVNGWKISGEFDVLTPDKQIKDFKFVSNYNLKKLQEDREILDSSWSMEEVLQFAPTYGKYVGQLSIYRYLPEYSDIILPYGSILFSLNNGSDMGKYKVDQEVTFPLFPNEAVKEFLFNRIQILKDHLANGTLPLCSDEERGYAPGEWKLQRMGGTGKMATVRGSKCNSAAELANFIATKGRSGDVESITEPKYRLCDYCNVKSVCDQV
;
A
#
# COMPACT_ATOMS: atom_id res chain seq x y z
N MET A 1 19.69 -13.40 37.65
CA MET A 1 18.51 -13.68 36.80
C MET A 1 17.50 -12.61 37.07
N SER A 2 17.45 -11.59 36.22
CA SER A 2 16.50 -10.49 36.33
C SER A 2 15.56 -10.61 35.15
N THR A 3 14.36 -11.12 35.36
CA THR A 3 13.26 -11.14 34.43
C THR A 3 12.75 -9.71 34.26
N LEU A 4 13.14 -9.05 33.20
CA LEU A 4 12.48 -7.85 32.72
C LEU A 4 11.13 -8.26 32.12
N THR A 5 10.10 -8.23 32.94
CA THR A 5 8.71 -8.19 32.48
C THR A 5 8.53 -6.85 31.74
N GLN A 6 8.47 -6.88 30.41
CA GLN A 6 7.95 -5.74 29.65
C GLN A 6 6.49 -5.58 30.06
N ALA A 7 6.22 -4.57 30.90
CA ALA A 7 4.88 -4.11 31.13
C ALA A 7 4.31 -3.66 29.78
N ALA A 8 3.15 -4.21 29.39
CA ALA A 8 2.39 -3.73 28.27
C ALA A 8 2.15 -2.22 28.48
N GLN A 9 2.83 -1.38 27.71
CA GLN A 9 2.56 0.05 27.72
C GLN A 9 1.12 0.20 27.23
N SER A 10 0.27 0.75 28.10
CA SER A 10 -1.10 1.12 27.73
C SER A 10 -1.02 2.09 26.55
N ALA A 11 -1.72 1.76 25.46
CA ALA A 11 -1.78 2.60 24.28
C ALA A 11 -2.20 4.03 24.67
N THR A 12 -1.38 5.01 24.34
CA THR A 12 -1.73 6.41 24.58
C THR A 12 -2.75 6.82 23.53
N ILE A 13 -3.91 7.33 23.96
CA ILE A 13 -4.92 7.88 23.06
C ILE A 13 -4.59 9.35 22.81
N LEU A 14 -4.43 9.72 21.54
CA LEU A 14 -4.34 11.10 21.09
C LEU A 14 -5.67 11.50 20.48
N THR A 15 -6.26 12.61 20.93
CA THR A 15 -7.44 13.20 20.28
C THR A 15 -7.00 14.42 19.48
N PHE A 16 -7.31 14.44 18.19
CA PHE A 16 -7.04 15.55 17.28
C PHE A 16 -8.29 15.86 16.47
N GLU A 17 -8.78 17.08 16.52
CA GLU A 17 -10.02 17.52 15.83
C GLU A 17 -11.21 16.56 16.02
N GLY A 18 -11.40 16.06 17.24
CA GLY A 18 -12.48 15.15 17.59
C GLY A 18 -12.29 13.68 17.17
N LYS A 19 -11.23 13.36 16.44
CA LYS A 19 -10.87 11.98 16.09
C LYS A 19 -9.88 11.41 17.11
N GLN A 20 -10.06 10.13 17.44
CA GLN A 20 -9.17 9.41 18.34
C GLN A 20 -8.18 8.56 17.55
N PHE A 21 -6.93 8.57 18.01
CA PHE A 21 -5.82 7.77 17.46
C PHE A 21 -5.12 7.03 18.58
N THR A 22 -4.68 5.81 18.32
CA THR A 22 -3.78 5.11 19.23
C THR A 22 -2.33 5.43 18.87
N ASN A 23 -1.48 5.58 19.87
CA ASN A 23 -0.02 5.71 19.69
C ASN A 23 0.66 4.55 20.42
N ASN A 24 0.82 3.43 19.73
CA ASN A 24 1.52 2.24 20.22
C ASN A 24 3.03 2.27 19.91
N SER A 25 3.55 3.42 19.48
CA SER A 25 4.92 3.59 19.04
C SER A 25 5.70 4.54 19.95
N ASN A 26 7.02 4.52 19.79
CA ASN A 26 7.92 5.49 20.45
C ASN A 26 8.03 6.82 19.68
N LEU A 27 6.99 7.21 18.93
CA LEU A 27 6.96 8.51 18.28
C LEU A 27 6.92 9.64 19.30
N SER A 28 7.68 10.70 19.07
CA SER A 28 7.56 11.91 19.85
C SER A 28 6.16 12.51 19.70
N ARG A 29 5.77 13.35 20.65
CA ARG A 29 4.46 14.02 20.65
C ARG A 29 4.24 14.84 19.36
N GLU A 30 5.29 15.51 18.89
CA GLU A 30 5.27 16.35 17.68
C GLU A 30 5.04 15.51 16.43
N HIS A 31 5.73 14.38 16.31
CA HIS A 31 5.52 13.43 15.21
C HIS A 31 4.12 12.82 15.23
N ALA A 32 3.59 12.53 16.42
CA ALA A 32 2.24 12.01 16.57
C ALA A 32 1.18 13.06 16.15
N ILE A 33 1.36 14.34 16.54
CA ILE A 33 0.50 15.46 16.12
C ILE A 33 0.58 15.64 14.60
N PHE A 34 1.78 15.62 14.00
CA PHE A 34 1.96 15.74 12.55
C PHE A 34 1.21 14.64 11.81
N ALA A 35 1.34 13.38 12.24
CA ALA A 35 0.65 12.25 11.61
C ALA A 35 -0.88 12.35 11.76
N ALA A 36 -1.38 12.74 12.93
CA ALA A 36 -2.81 12.93 13.19
C ALA A 36 -3.40 14.07 12.36
N TYR A 37 -2.69 15.20 12.23
CA TYR A 37 -3.08 16.32 11.39
C TYR A 37 -3.29 15.89 9.93
N HIS A 38 -2.27 15.26 9.34
CA HIS A 38 -2.37 14.80 7.95
C HIS A 38 -3.44 13.72 7.77
N ALA A 39 -3.63 12.83 8.76
CA ALA A 39 -4.71 11.84 8.70
C ALA A 39 -6.11 12.47 8.75
N THR A 40 -6.30 13.60 9.44
CA THR A 40 -7.59 14.30 9.45
C THR A 40 -7.87 15.02 8.16
N LEU A 41 -6.86 15.60 7.53
CA LEU A 41 -7.01 16.31 6.25
C LEU A 41 -7.29 15.36 5.09
N TYR A 42 -6.61 14.21 5.05
CA TYR A 42 -6.56 13.33 3.88
C TYR A 42 -7.15 11.93 4.11
N SER A 43 -7.65 11.62 5.33
CA SER A 43 -8.42 10.41 5.52
C SER A 43 -9.72 10.55 4.73
N GLY A 44 -9.75 9.95 3.54
CA GLY A 44 -10.97 9.82 2.76
C GLY A 44 -12.06 9.19 3.64
N ASN A 45 -13.32 9.52 3.38
CA ASN A 45 -14.42 8.85 4.04
C ASN A 45 -14.28 7.33 3.84
N PRO A 46 -14.51 6.52 4.89
CA PRO A 46 -14.51 5.07 4.75
C PRO A 46 -15.49 4.64 3.65
N PRO A 47 -15.26 3.49 3.02
CA PRO A 47 -16.22 2.92 2.08
C PRO A 47 -17.59 2.82 2.75
N ARG A 48 -18.64 3.11 1.99
CA ARG A 48 -20.03 2.92 2.41
C ARG A 48 -20.81 2.32 1.24
N GLU A 49 -21.93 1.71 1.54
CA GLU A 49 -22.80 1.17 0.51
C GLU A 49 -23.14 2.25 -0.54
N GLY A 50 -23.03 1.89 -1.80
CA GLY A 50 -23.22 2.81 -2.92
C GLY A 50 -22.05 3.75 -3.22
N LYS A 51 -20.95 3.73 -2.42
CA LYS A 51 -19.81 4.61 -2.66
C LYS A 51 -18.47 3.99 -2.25
N VAL A 52 -17.50 4.00 -3.17
CA VAL A 52 -16.14 3.48 -2.93
C VAL A 52 -15.09 4.35 -3.63
N SER A 53 -13.89 4.41 -3.06
CA SER A 53 -12.76 5.11 -3.70
C SER A 53 -12.01 4.20 -4.67
N THR A 54 -11.30 4.82 -5.63
CA THR A 54 -10.39 4.14 -6.56
C THR A 54 -9.39 3.24 -5.83
N THR A 55 -8.73 3.74 -4.80
CA THR A 55 -7.74 2.97 -4.03
C THR A 55 -8.36 1.82 -3.24
N SER A 56 -9.62 1.95 -2.82
CA SER A 56 -10.32 0.87 -2.13
C SER A 56 -10.76 -0.22 -3.10
N ILE A 57 -11.34 0.14 -4.27
CA ILE A 57 -11.91 -0.84 -5.19
C ILE A 57 -10.85 -1.72 -5.87
N ILE A 58 -9.60 -1.29 -5.98
CA ILE A 58 -8.48 -2.13 -6.44
C ILE A 58 -7.91 -3.04 -5.34
N GLY A 59 -8.25 -2.79 -4.09
CA GLY A 59 -7.81 -3.59 -2.93
C GLY A 59 -8.76 -4.74 -2.59
N PRO A 60 -8.52 -5.44 -1.45
CA PRO A 60 -9.34 -6.57 -1.03
C PRO A 60 -10.81 -6.20 -0.81
N LEU A 61 -11.74 -6.91 -1.48
CA LEU A 61 -13.19 -6.67 -1.34
C LEU A 61 -13.68 -6.94 0.08
N ARG A 62 -13.09 -7.91 0.77
CA ARG A 62 -13.38 -8.18 2.18
C ARG A 62 -13.19 -6.94 3.06
N LYS A 63 -12.10 -6.20 2.82
CA LYS A 63 -11.79 -4.97 3.55
C LYS A 63 -12.87 -3.91 3.35
N ILE A 64 -13.39 -3.76 2.13
CA ILE A 64 -14.48 -2.83 1.81
C ILE A 64 -15.76 -3.23 2.56
N LEU A 65 -16.14 -4.51 2.50
CA LEU A 65 -17.35 -5.02 3.13
C LEU A 65 -17.31 -4.91 4.67
N LEU A 66 -16.16 -5.22 5.28
CA LEU A 66 -15.98 -5.03 6.73
C LEU A 66 -16.04 -3.55 7.11
N ALA A 67 -15.44 -2.65 6.32
CA ALA A 67 -15.52 -1.22 6.56
C ALA A 67 -16.95 -0.66 6.43
N ILE A 68 -17.77 -1.22 5.55
CA ILE A 68 -19.21 -0.87 5.42
C ILE A 68 -20.01 -1.37 6.62
N LYS A 69 -19.75 -2.62 7.07
CA LYS A 69 -20.47 -3.25 8.17
C LYS A 69 -20.08 -2.70 9.55
N HIS A 70 -18.86 -2.23 9.70
CA HIS A 70 -18.26 -1.78 10.96
C HIS A 70 -17.59 -0.40 10.81
N PRO A 71 -18.35 0.66 10.50
CA PRO A 71 -17.79 1.99 10.25
C PRO A 71 -17.16 2.62 11.50
N GLU A 72 -17.58 2.21 12.70
CA GLU A 72 -17.09 2.70 14.01
C GLU A 72 -15.76 2.08 14.44
N ASP A 73 -15.39 0.91 13.90
CA ASP A 73 -14.21 0.15 14.35
C ASP A 73 -12.90 0.58 13.66
N HIS A 74 -12.94 1.71 12.95
CA HIS A 74 -11.77 2.27 12.27
C HIS A 74 -10.84 3.02 13.24
N VAL A 75 -10.15 2.30 14.12
CA VAL A 75 -9.09 2.89 14.93
C VAL A 75 -7.78 2.87 14.18
N LEU A 76 -7.23 4.05 13.91
CA LEU A 76 -5.96 4.20 13.20
C LEU A 76 -4.80 4.35 14.20
N ASP A 77 -3.76 3.52 14.06
CA ASP A 77 -2.52 3.69 14.80
C ASP A 77 -1.65 4.75 14.13
N ILE A 78 -1.23 5.74 14.90
CA ILE A 78 -0.42 6.88 14.44
C ILE A 78 0.90 6.42 13.80
N ALA A 79 1.52 5.36 14.31
CA ALA A 79 2.75 4.84 13.72
C ALA A 79 2.56 4.42 12.25
N ASN A 80 1.40 3.86 11.92
CA ASN A 80 1.05 3.45 10.57
C ASN A 80 0.74 4.65 9.66
N LEU A 81 0.35 5.78 10.24
CA LEU A 81 0.03 7.01 9.51
C LEU A 81 1.25 7.86 9.17
N MET A 82 2.36 7.65 9.87
CA MET A 82 3.56 8.50 9.70
C MET A 82 4.16 8.44 8.28
N ALA A 83 4.13 7.26 7.64
CA ALA A 83 4.61 7.11 6.27
C ALA A 83 3.69 7.84 5.27
N SER A 84 2.37 7.71 5.44
CA SER A 84 1.40 8.43 4.59
C SER A 84 1.45 9.94 4.83
N ALA A 85 1.62 10.41 6.06
CA ALA A 85 1.75 11.83 6.38
C ALA A 85 2.96 12.48 5.66
N LYS A 86 4.10 11.79 5.61
CA LYS A 86 5.26 12.25 4.84
C LYS A 86 4.99 12.30 3.34
N GLY A 87 4.30 11.29 2.82
CA GLY A 87 3.86 11.27 1.42
C GLY A 87 2.97 12.45 1.11
N THR A 88 1.96 12.71 1.93
CA THR A 88 1.04 13.82 1.78
C THR A 88 1.73 15.19 1.80
N ALA A 89 2.65 15.42 2.74
CA ALA A 89 3.43 16.66 2.78
C ALA A 89 4.28 16.88 1.50
N MET A 90 4.79 15.81 0.91
CA MET A 90 5.49 15.87 -0.38
C MET A 90 4.53 16.23 -1.52
N HIS A 91 3.35 15.61 -1.57
CA HIS A 91 2.29 15.93 -2.55
C HIS A 91 1.91 17.41 -2.48
N GLU A 92 1.65 17.94 -1.29
CA GLU A 92 1.32 19.36 -1.09
C GLU A 92 2.41 20.28 -1.67
N GLY A 93 3.68 19.99 -1.37
CA GLY A 93 4.80 20.78 -1.87
C GLY A 93 4.90 20.77 -3.40
N LEU A 94 4.74 19.60 -4.02
CA LEU A 94 4.75 19.44 -5.48
C LEU A 94 3.54 20.14 -6.14
N THR A 95 2.35 19.98 -5.58
CA THR A 95 1.12 20.63 -6.04
C THR A 95 1.25 22.16 -6.00
N GLN A 96 1.77 22.70 -4.90
CA GLN A 96 2.02 24.14 -4.78
C GLN A 96 3.01 24.63 -5.83
N ALA A 97 4.11 23.91 -6.06
CA ALA A 97 5.11 24.28 -7.07
C ALA A 97 4.54 24.24 -8.50
N LEU A 98 3.76 23.21 -8.84
CA LEU A 98 3.14 23.08 -10.16
C LEU A 98 2.09 24.18 -10.40
N ASN A 99 1.26 24.47 -9.42
CA ASN A 99 0.28 25.56 -9.51
C ASN A 99 0.95 26.94 -9.67
N ALA A 100 2.05 27.17 -8.93
CA ALA A 100 2.80 28.42 -9.03
C ALA A 100 3.54 28.58 -10.37
N SER A 101 3.81 27.48 -11.08
CA SER A 101 4.50 27.52 -12.39
C SER A 101 3.69 28.17 -13.50
N ASN A 102 2.37 28.21 -13.39
CA ASN A 102 1.43 28.69 -14.42
C ASN A 102 1.57 27.99 -15.79
N LEU A 103 2.07 26.75 -15.82
CA LEU A 103 2.30 25.97 -17.04
C LEU A 103 1.10 25.14 -17.48
N GLY A 104 -0.08 25.35 -16.88
CA GLY A 104 -1.34 24.68 -17.29
C GLY A 104 -1.51 23.26 -16.74
N TYR A 105 -0.81 22.91 -15.64
CA TYR A 105 -1.08 21.69 -14.87
C TYR A 105 -2.43 21.80 -14.16
N VAL A 106 -3.15 20.67 -14.06
CA VAL A 106 -4.34 20.54 -13.22
C VAL A 106 -3.98 19.59 -12.08
N CYS A 107 -3.96 20.10 -10.86
CA CYS A 107 -3.53 19.34 -9.68
C CYS A 107 -4.71 18.97 -8.78
N GLU A 108 -4.64 17.79 -8.16
CA GLU A 108 -5.56 17.29 -7.12
C GLU A 108 -7.03 17.42 -7.51
N GLN A 109 -7.35 17.04 -8.75
CA GLN A 109 -8.72 17.10 -9.21
C GLN A 109 -9.47 15.82 -8.80
N ARG A 110 -10.52 16.02 -8.01
CA ARG A 110 -11.44 14.95 -7.65
C ARG A 110 -12.46 14.75 -8.76
N THR A 111 -12.61 13.49 -9.16
CA THR A 111 -13.59 13.06 -10.15
C THR A 111 -14.35 11.85 -9.65
N ASP A 112 -15.55 11.62 -10.17
CA ASP A 112 -16.33 10.44 -9.86
C ASP A 112 -17.16 9.98 -11.08
N ARG A 113 -17.52 8.71 -11.07
CA ARG A 113 -18.39 8.11 -12.07
C ARG A 113 -19.27 7.04 -11.44
N GLU A 114 -20.50 6.93 -11.90
CA GLU A 114 -21.40 5.85 -11.50
C GLU A 114 -21.15 4.61 -12.36
N VAL A 115 -20.97 3.47 -11.70
CA VAL A 115 -20.85 2.15 -12.33
C VAL A 115 -21.71 1.18 -11.54
N ASN A 116 -22.59 0.45 -12.22
CA ASN A 116 -23.48 -0.55 -11.61
C ASN A 116 -24.23 -0.04 -10.36
N GLY A 117 -24.69 1.23 -10.39
CA GLY A 117 -25.42 1.86 -9.28
C GLY A 117 -24.56 2.29 -8.10
N TRP A 118 -23.22 2.20 -8.21
CA TRP A 118 -22.29 2.68 -7.19
C TRP A 118 -21.45 3.84 -7.73
N LYS A 119 -21.21 4.82 -6.87
CA LYS A 119 -20.34 5.94 -7.14
C LYS A 119 -18.90 5.55 -6.86
N ILE A 120 -18.06 5.52 -7.90
CA ILE A 120 -16.61 5.38 -7.79
C ILE A 120 -16.00 6.77 -7.78
N SER A 121 -15.20 7.09 -6.78
CA SER A 121 -14.52 8.40 -6.71
C SER A 121 -13.01 8.25 -6.63
N GLY A 122 -12.31 9.18 -7.25
CA GLY A 122 -10.86 9.26 -7.19
C GLY A 122 -10.39 10.70 -7.30
N GLU A 123 -9.17 10.93 -6.88
CA GLU A 123 -8.48 12.19 -6.98
C GLU A 123 -7.11 11.91 -7.55
N PHE A 124 -6.85 12.39 -8.75
CA PHE A 124 -5.54 12.24 -9.36
C PHE A 124 -4.65 13.41 -8.97
N ASP A 125 -3.37 13.13 -8.79
CA ASP A 125 -2.44 14.14 -8.29
C ASP A 125 -2.20 15.23 -9.34
N VAL A 126 -1.96 14.83 -10.59
CA VAL A 126 -1.66 15.78 -11.69
C VAL A 126 -2.19 15.29 -13.04
N LEU A 127 -2.82 16.20 -13.78
CA LEU A 127 -3.00 16.12 -15.23
C LEU A 127 -2.09 17.17 -15.88
N THR A 128 -1.19 16.69 -16.73
CA THR A 128 -0.24 17.57 -17.43
C THR A 128 -0.92 18.36 -18.56
N PRO A 129 -0.31 19.45 -19.08
CA PRO A 129 -0.86 20.23 -20.21
C PRO A 129 -1.11 19.37 -21.47
N ASP A 130 -0.28 18.35 -21.70
CA ASP A 130 -0.40 17.38 -22.80
C ASP A 130 -1.32 16.19 -22.48
N LYS A 131 -2.11 16.30 -21.39
CA LYS A 131 -3.15 15.33 -21.01
C LYS A 131 -2.65 13.97 -20.53
N GLN A 132 -1.47 13.89 -19.95
CA GLN A 132 -1.00 12.72 -19.24
C GLN A 132 -1.40 12.78 -17.76
N ILE A 133 -1.93 11.69 -17.21
CA ILE A 133 -2.13 11.55 -15.75
C ILE A 133 -0.80 11.16 -15.12
N LYS A 134 -0.43 11.88 -14.06
CA LYS A 134 0.72 11.53 -13.22
C LYS A 134 0.28 11.44 -11.75
N ASP A 135 0.93 10.55 -11.02
CA ASP A 135 0.68 10.31 -9.60
C ASP A 135 2.03 10.31 -8.86
N PHE A 136 2.07 10.87 -7.66
CA PHE A 136 3.28 10.97 -6.85
C PHE A 136 3.31 9.87 -5.80
N LYS A 137 4.46 9.23 -5.62
CA LYS A 137 4.62 8.17 -4.61
C LYS A 137 5.91 8.34 -3.83
N PHE A 138 5.78 8.50 -2.52
CA PHE A 138 6.91 8.47 -1.60
C PHE A 138 7.09 7.05 -1.07
N VAL A 139 8.08 6.34 -1.61
CA VAL A 139 8.23 4.89 -1.40
C VAL A 139 9.67 4.50 -1.04
N SER A 140 9.86 3.24 -0.63
CA SER A 140 11.17 2.64 -0.45
C SER A 140 11.70 2.01 -1.75
N ASN A 141 13.01 1.82 -1.84
CA ASN A 141 13.64 1.07 -2.94
C ASN A 141 13.07 -0.35 -3.11
N TYR A 142 12.56 -0.95 -2.03
CA TYR A 142 11.93 -2.26 -2.08
C TYR A 142 10.71 -2.27 -2.99
N ASN A 143 9.85 -1.24 -2.89
CA ASN A 143 8.66 -1.14 -3.73
C ASN A 143 9.02 -0.96 -5.21
N LEU A 144 10.05 -0.17 -5.51
CA LEU A 144 10.52 0.00 -6.89
C LEU A 144 11.10 -1.29 -7.45
N LYS A 145 11.85 -2.05 -6.66
CA LYS A 145 12.36 -3.35 -7.04
C LYS A 145 11.22 -4.33 -7.35
N LYS A 146 10.20 -4.38 -6.50
CA LYS A 146 9.00 -5.22 -6.71
C LYS A 146 8.26 -4.82 -7.99
N LEU A 147 8.13 -3.54 -8.25
CA LEU A 147 7.54 -3.06 -9.50
C LEU A 147 8.31 -3.55 -10.74
N GLN A 148 9.64 -3.57 -10.68
CA GLN A 148 10.47 -4.07 -11.77
C GLN A 148 10.31 -5.59 -11.94
N GLU A 149 10.31 -6.36 -10.84
CA GLU A 149 10.05 -7.80 -10.86
C GLU A 149 8.67 -8.11 -11.47
N ASP A 150 7.64 -7.40 -11.07
CA ASP A 150 6.28 -7.57 -11.60
C ASP A 150 6.22 -7.26 -13.11
N ARG A 151 6.96 -6.25 -13.59
CA ARG A 151 7.03 -5.92 -15.02
C ARG A 151 7.66 -7.01 -15.89
N GLU A 152 8.60 -7.77 -15.35
CA GLU A 152 9.29 -8.86 -16.08
C GLU A 152 8.37 -10.06 -16.35
N ILE A 153 7.30 -10.22 -15.58
CA ILE A 153 6.36 -11.36 -15.72
C ILE A 153 5.05 -10.99 -16.41
N LEU A 154 4.86 -9.70 -16.78
CA LEU A 154 3.61 -9.25 -17.38
C LEU A 154 3.34 -9.93 -18.73
N ASP A 155 2.10 -10.41 -18.87
CA ASP A 155 1.52 -10.81 -20.14
C ASP A 155 0.54 -9.75 -20.64
N SER A 156 0.72 -9.29 -21.88
CA SER A 156 -0.12 -8.24 -22.48
C SER A 156 -1.58 -8.67 -22.70
N SER A 157 -1.88 -9.96 -22.61
CA SER A 157 -3.23 -10.50 -22.70
C SER A 157 -3.98 -10.48 -21.35
N TRP A 158 -3.30 -10.22 -20.24
CA TRP A 158 -3.92 -10.22 -18.92
C TRP A 158 -4.96 -9.12 -18.77
N SER A 159 -6.10 -9.51 -18.22
CA SER A 159 -7.13 -8.59 -17.74
C SER A 159 -6.60 -7.77 -16.56
N MET A 160 -7.31 -6.70 -16.21
CA MET A 160 -6.96 -5.88 -15.05
C MET A 160 -7.00 -6.69 -13.74
N GLU A 161 -7.93 -7.66 -13.59
CA GLU A 161 -7.99 -8.55 -12.43
C GLU A 161 -6.76 -9.46 -12.35
N GLU A 162 -6.35 -10.07 -13.45
CA GLU A 162 -5.16 -10.93 -13.52
C GLU A 162 -3.87 -10.15 -13.21
N VAL A 163 -3.74 -8.92 -13.72
CA VAL A 163 -2.60 -8.07 -13.38
C VAL A 163 -2.57 -7.71 -11.90
N LEU A 164 -3.70 -7.44 -11.28
CA LEU A 164 -3.78 -7.21 -9.82
C LEU A 164 -3.43 -8.46 -9.01
N GLN A 165 -3.78 -9.64 -9.52
CA GLN A 165 -3.52 -10.92 -8.87
C GLN A 165 -2.07 -11.36 -9.01
N PHE A 166 -1.53 -11.36 -10.21
CA PHE A 166 -0.23 -11.98 -10.51
C PHE A 166 0.96 -11.01 -10.48
N ALA A 167 0.71 -9.71 -10.68
CA ALA A 167 1.68 -8.64 -10.62
C ALA A 167 1.20 -7.50 -9.69
N PRO A 168 0.99 -7.77 -8.37
CA PRO A 168 0.21 -6.91 -7.49
C PRO A 168 0.80 -5.51 -7.28
N THR A 169 2.12 -5.35 -7.30
CA THR A 169 2.74 -4.03 -7.17
C THR A 169 2.52 -3.19 -8.44
N TYR A 170 2.74 -3.79 -9.61
CA TYR A 170 2.47 -3.15 -10.89
C TYR A 170 0.97 -2.90 -11.06
N GLY A 171 0.15 -3.90 -10.81
CA GLY A 171 -1.31 -3.85 -10.93
C GLY A 171 -1.94 -2.73 -10.09
N LYS A 172 -1.47 -2.54 -8.88
CA LYS A 172 -1.92 -1.45 -8.02
C LYS A 172 -1.71 -0.07 -8.66
N TYR A 173 -0.54 0.17 -9.26
CA TYR A 173 -0.21 1.45 -9.86
C TYR A 173 -0.94 1.65 -11.19
N VAL A 174 -0.84 0.70 -12.11
CA VAL A 174 -1.51 0.82 -13.41
C VAL A 174 -3.03 0.82 -13.26
N GLY A 175 -3.57 0.04 -12.33
CA GLY A 175 -5.00 0.01 -12.01
C GLY A 175 -5.50 1.36 -11.49
N GLN A 176 -4.77 1.97 -10.55
CA GLN A 176 -5.09 3.29 -10.01
C GLN A 176 -5.11 4.36 -11.12
N LEU A 177 -4.05 4.44 -11.92
CA LEU A 177 -3.95 5.39 -13.03
C LEU A 177 -5.02 5.16 -14.09
N SER A 178 -5.33 3.89 -14.43
CA SER A 178 -6.35 3.55 -15.41
C SER A 178 -7.75 3.97 -14.95
N ILE A 179 -8.08 3.75 -13.67
CA ILE A 179 -9.34 4.21 -13.11
C ILE A 179 -9.38 5.74 -13.08
N TYR A 180 -8.30 6.42 -12.68
CA TYR A 180 -8.25 7.89 -12.72
C TYR A 180 -8.46 8.45 -14.13
N ARG A 181 -7.92 7.77 -15.16
CA ARG A 181 -8.19 8.11 -16.55
C ARG A 181 -9.66 7.93 -16.93
N TYR A 182 -10.30 6.86 -16.45
CA TYR A 182 -11.68 6.49 -16.77
C TYR A 182 -12.73 7.39 -16.10
N LEU A 183 -12.48 7.88 -14.87
CA LEU A 183 -13.49 8.58 -14.07
C LEU A 183 -14.00 9.89 -14.69
N PRO A 184 -13.16 10.80 -15.25
CA PRO A 184 -13.63 12.05 -15.82
C PRO A 184 -14.51 11.86 -17.05
N GLU A 185 -15.47 12.74 -17.27
CA GLU A 185 -16.29 12.74 -18.50
C GLU A 185 -15.44 12.95 -19.77
N TYR A 186 -14.32 13.67 -19.63
CA TYR A 186 -13.36 13.92 -20.69
C TYR A 186 -12.26 12.86 -20.81
N SER A 187 -12.53 11.64 -20.36
CA SER A 187 -11.57 10.52 -20.35
C SER A 187 -10.93 10.23 -21.70
N ASP A 188 -11.64 10.49 -22.80
CA ASP A 188 -11.17 10.19 -24.17
C ASP A 188 -10.03 11.08 -24.65
N ILE A 189 -9.87 12.28 -24.07
CA ILE A 189 -8.75 13.17 -24.39
C ILE A 189 -7.52 12.93 -23.52
N ILE A 190 -7.63 12.09 -22.48
CA ILE A 190 -6.50 11.72 -21.62
C ILE A 190 -5.70 10.61 -22.32
N LEU A 191 -4.39 10.79 -22.34
CA LEU A 191 -3.48 9.87 -23.01
C LEU A 191 -3.62 8.42 -22.49
N PRO A 192 -3.42 7.40 -23.36
CA PRO A 192 -3.53 5.99 -22.98
C PRO A 192 -2.32 5.48 -22.20
N TYR A 193 -1.54 6.37 -21.64
CA TYR A 193 -0.44 6.08 -20.73
C TYR A 193 -0.38 7.13 -19.62
N GLY A 194 0.10 6.70 -18.47
CA GLY A 194 0.29 7.56 -17.32
C GLY A 194 1.63 7.29 -16.66
N SER A 195 2.07 8.15 -15.76
CA SER A 195 3.34 8.00 -15.07
C SER A 195 3.18 8.09 -13.57
N ILE A 196 4.09 7.41 -12.85
CA ILE A 196 4.30 7.63 -11.43
C ILE A 196 5.67 8.26 -11.22
N LEU A 197 5.67 9.36 -10.49
CA LEU A 197 6.88 9.99 -9.99
C LEU A 197 7.17 9.40 -8.61
N PHE A 198 8.21 8.55 -8.56
CA PHE A 198 8.68 7.97 -7.32
C PHE A 198 9.72 8.87 -6.67
N SER A 199 9.46 9.30 -5.44
CA SER A 199 10.48 9.87 -4.57
C SER A 199 10.87 8.84 -3.52
N LEU A 200 12.15 8.47 -3.48
CA LEU A 200 12.63 7.36 -2.66
C LEU A 200 13.10 7.85 -1.30
N ASN A 201 12.46 7.37 -0.23
CA ASN A 201 12.81 7.72 1.14
C ASN A 201 14.18 7.17 1.61
N ASN A 202 14.76 6.23 0.86
CA ASN A 202 16.06 5.62 1.10
C ASN A 202 16.92 5.53 -0.18
N GLY A 203 16.64 6.39 -1.15
CA GLY A 203 17.42 6.54 -2.37
C GLY A 203 18.72 7.32 -2.14
N SER A 204 19.63 7.23 -3.10
CA SER A 204 20.86 8.00 -3.15
C SER A 204 21.22 8.29 -4.60
N ASP A 205 21.60 9.52 -4.91
CA ASP A 205 22.05 9.92 -6.24
C ASP A 205 23.31 9.18 -6.70
N MET A 206 24.08 8.66 -5.74
CA MET A 206 25.28 7.85 -6.00
C MET A 206 25.00 6.34 -6.01
N GLY A 207 23.77 5.92 -5.71
CA GLY A 207 23.36 4.52 -5.62
C GLY A 207 22.76 3.97 -6.92
N LYS A 208 22.38 2.70 -6.87
CA LYS A 208 21.66 2.01 -7.97
C LYS A 208 20.30 2.66 -8.27
N TYR A 209 19.66 3.20 -7.25
CA TYR A 209 18.36 3.87 -7.35
C TYR A 209 18.52 5.34 -7.01
N LYS A 210 18.17 6.19 -7.97
CA LYS A 210 18.13 7.66 -7.76
C LYS A 210 17.00 8.02 -6.79
N VAL A 211 17.12 9.20 -6.17
CA VAL A 211 16.10 9.71 -5.23
C VAL A 211 14.76 9.86 -5.91
N ASP A 212 14.74 10.41 -7.12
CA ASP A 212 13.52 10.63 -7.89
C ASP A 212 13.58 9.88 -9.22
N GLN A 213 12.50 9.19 -9.56
CA GLN A 213 12.37 8.41 -10.79
C GLN A 213 10.95 8.54 -11.33
N GLU A 214 10.82 8.69 -12.65
CA GLU A 214 9.56 8.60 -13.35
C GLU A 214 9.45 7.25 -14.05
N VAL A 215 8.32 6.56 -13.83
CA VAL A 215 7.99 5.30 -14.50
C VAL A 215 6.68 5.46 -15.22
N THR A 216 6.68 5.22 -16.54
CA THR A 216 5.49 5.30 -17.39
C THR A 216 4.86 3.93 -17.56
N PHE A 217 3.53 3.89 -17.56
CA PHE A 217 2.69 2.71 -17.67
C PHE A 217 1.72 2.86 -18.85
N PRO A 218 1.57 1.86 -19.72
CA PRO A 218 0.41 1.77 -20.58
C PRO A 218 -0.83 1.55 -19.71
N LEU A 219 -1.90 2.29 -19.96
CA LEU A 219 -3.14 2.20 -19.17
C LEU A 219 -4.12 1.26 -19.85
N PHE A 220 -4.95 0.58 -19.04
CA PHE A 220 -6.03 -0.24 -19.56
C PHE A 220 -7.04 0.61 -20.35
N PRO A 221 -7.61 0.07 -21.44
CA PRO A 221 -8.69 0.73 -22.17
C PRO A 221 -9.89 1.01 -21.26
N ASN A 222 -10.62 2.10 -21.53
CA ASN A 222 -11.77 2.51 -20.72
C ASN A 222 -12.82 1.39 -20.57
N GLU A 223 -13.04 0.60 -21.61
CA GLU A 223 -13.98 -0.54 -21.57
C GLU A 223 -13.53 -1.65 -20.61
N ALA A 224 -12.23 -1.98 -20.60
CA ALA A 224 -11.68 -2.96 -19.66
C ALA A 224 -11.78 -2.46 -18.21
N VAL A 225 -11.53 -1.18 -17.97
CA VAL A 225 -11.71 -0.57 -16.63
C VAL A 225 -13.17 -0.59 -16.21
N LYS A 226 -14.10 -0.28 -17.11
CA LYS A 226 -15.53 -0.32 -16.85
C LYS A 226 -15.99 -1.72 -16.48
N GLU A 227 -15.57 -2.73 -17.24
CA GLU A 227 -15.89 -4.14 -16.97
C GLU A 227 -15.35 -4.58 -15.61
N PHE A 228 -14.08 -4.30 -15.33
CA PHE A 228 -13.45 -4.57 -14.04
C PHE A 228 -14.25 -3.96 -12.87
N LEU A 229 -14.57 -2.67 -12.96
CA LEU A 229 -15.33 -1.98 -11.92
C LEU A 229 -16.75 -2.55 -11.76
N PHE A 230 -17.42 -2.85 -12.89
CA PHE A 230 -18.75 -3.46 -12.87
C PHE A 230 -18.75 -4.80 -12.13
N ASN A 231 -17.79 -5.69 -12.46
CA ASN A 231 -17.66 -7.00 -11.86
C ASN A 231 -17.37 -6.93 -10.36
N ARG A 232 -16.42 -6.08 -9.95
CA ARG A 232 -16.09 -5.92 -8.53
C ARG A 232 -17.26 -5.36 -7.71
N ILE A 233 -18.00 -4.40 -8.27
CA ILE A 233 -19.20 -3.88 -7.61
C ILE A 233 -20.30 -4.93 -7.55
N GLN A 234 -20.47 -5.75 -8.57
CA GLN A 234 -21.44 -6.84 -8.55
C GLN A 234 -21.12 -7.83 -7.42
N ILE A 235 -19.86 -8.23 -7.28
CA ILE A 235 -19.41 -9.09 -6.18
C ILE A 235 -19.70 -8.44 -4.80
N LEU A 236 -19.42 -7.14 -4.64
CA LEU A 236 -19.74 -6.43 -3.39
C LEU A 236 -21.25 -6.46 -3.08
N LYS A 237 -22.09 -6.20 -4.09
CA LYS A 237 -23.58 -6.23 -3.95
C LYS A 237 -24.06 -7.62 -3.56
N ASP A 238 -23.54 -8.67 -4.19
CA ASP A 238 -23.93 -10.05 -3.92
C ASP A 238 -23.56 -10.46 -2.48
N HIS A 239 -22.37 -10.08 -2.02
CA HIS A 239 -21.95 -10.35 -0.64
C HIS A 239 -22.74 -9.53 0.40
N LEU A 240 -23.09 -8.29 0.09
CA LEU A 240 -23.94 -7.47 0.97
C LEU A 240 -25.36 -8.08 1.07
N ALA A 241 -25.95 -8.47 -0.07
CA ALA A 241 -27.28 -9.07 -0.10
C ALA A 241 -27.36 -10.41 0.65
N ASN A 242 -26.30 -11.22 0.54
CA ASN A 242 -26.23 -12.54 1.17
C ASN A 242 -25.65 -12.54 2.60
N GLY A 243 -25.22 -11.38 3.10
CA GLY A 243 -24.59 -11.26 4.41
C GLY A 243 -23.21 -11.97 4.53
N THR A 244 -22.57 -12.35 3.42
CA THR A 244 -21.32 -13.10 3.37
C THR A 244 -20.10 -12.17 3.22
N LEU A 245 -18.89 -12.75 3.36
CA LEU A 245 -17.62 -12.05 3.16
C LEU A 245 -16.70 -12.92 2.27
N PRO A 246 -16.11 -12.37 1.20
CA PRO A 246 -15.10 -13.10 0.44
C PRO A 246 -13.85 -13.29 1.28
N LEU A 247 -13.05 -14.30 0.98
CA LEU A 247 -11.74 -14.45 1.60
C LEU A 247 -10.73 -13.55 0.89
N CYS A 248 -9.80 -12.96 1.65
CA CYS A 248 -8.61 -12.37 1.06
C CYS A 248 -7.65 -13.49 0.63
N SER A 249 -7.00 -13.31 -0.52
CA SER A 249 -5.94 -14.22 -0.97
C SER A 249 -4.67 -14.09 -0.12
N ASP A 250 -3.72 -14.99 -0.29
CA ASP A 250 -2.42 -14.91 0.37
C ASP A 250 -1.64 -13.65 -0.06
N GLU A 251 -1.75 -13.26 -1.33
CA GLU A 251 -1.16 -12.04 -1.88
C GLU A 251 -1.79 -10.80 -1.26
N GLU A 252 -3.13 -10.75 -1.16
CA GLU A 252 -3.86 -9.64 -0.53
C GLU A 252 -3.56 -9.51 0.96
N ARG A 253 -3.25 -10.62 1.62
CA ARG A 253 -2.83 -10.66 3.02
C ARG A 253 -1.33 -10.41 3.20
N GLY A 254 -0.56 -10.42 2.13
CA GLY A 254 0.90 -10.28 2.14
C GLY A 254 1.58 -11.45 2.84
N TYR A 255 1.23 -12.67 2.43
CA TYR A 255 1.84 -13.88 2.97
C TYR A 255 3.36 -13.83 2.85
N ALA A 256 4.03 -14.03 3.96
CA ALA A 256 5.46 -14.22 4.04
C ALA A 256 5.72 -15.61 4.59
N PRO A 257 6.32 -16.51 3.81
CA PRO A 257 6.69 -17.83 4.29
C PRO A 257 7.67 -17.70 5.46
N GLY A 258 7.66 -18.70 6.32
CA GLY A 258 8.65 -18.80 7.36
C GLY A 258 10.05 -18.87 6.78
N GLU A 259 11.02 -18.26 7.44
CA GLU A 259 12.43 -18.30 7.04
C GLU A 259 13.27 -18.99 8.10
N TRP A 260 14.12 -19.91 7.67
CA TRP A 260 15.21 -20.44 8.44
C TRP A 260 16.46 -19.60 8.16
N LYS A 261 17.18 -19.17 9.20
CA LYS A 261 18.38 -18.36 9.03
C LYS A 261 19.40 -18.61 10.13
N LEU A 262 20.66 -18.36 9.82
CA LEU A 262 21.75 -18.36 10.75
C LEU A 262 22.04 -16.93 11.22
N GLN A 263 22.15 -16.73 12.51
CA GLN A 263 22.53 -15.46 13.12
C GLN A 263 23.88 -15.57 13.79
N ARG A 264 24.64 -14.50 13.74
CA ARG A 264 25.97 -14.40 14.32
C ARG A 264 26.10 -13.11 15.12
N MET A 265 26.80 -13.17 16.25
CA MET A 265 27.16 -11.99 17.01
C MET A 265 28.10 -11.12 16.17
N GLY A 266 27.69 -9.89 15.87
CA GLY A 266 28.52 -8.91 15.19
C GLY A 266 29.47 -8.19 16.15
N GLY A 267 30.44 -7.47 15.61
CA GLY A 267 31.39 -6.68 16.38
C GLY A 267 30.78 -5.57 17.26
N THR A 268 29.51 -5.22 17.02
CA THR A 268 28.72 -4.26 17.82
C THR A 268 27.94 -4.91 18.97
N GLY A 269 28.13 -6.22 19.22
CA GLY A 269 27.39 -6.97 20.23
C GLY A 269 25.92 -7.27 19.87
N LYS A 270 25.52 -7.05 18.62
CA LYS A 270 24.17 -7.38 18.13
C LYS A 270 24.20 -8.60 17.23
N MET A 271 23.15 -9.43 17.34
CA MET A 271 22.95 -10.56 16.42
C MET A 271 22.58 -10.05 15.03
N ALA A 272 23.28 -10.55 14.01
CA ALA A 272 22.99 -10.23 12.62
C ALA A 272 22.82 -11.50 11.79
N THR A 273 21.95 -11.47 10.79
CA THR A 273 21.77 -12.60 9.87
C THR A 273 23.03 -12.79 9.03
N VAL A 274 23.57 -14.00 9.01
CA VAL A 274 24.71 -14.38 8.19
C VAL A 274 24.31 -14.27 6.71
N ARG A 275 25.13 -13.59 5.93
CA ARG A 275 24.82 -13.35 4.50
C ARG A 275 24.64 -14.69 3.77
N GLY A 276 23.51 -14.83 3.07
CA GLY A 276 23.16 -16.00 2.28
C GLY A 276 22.64 -17.19 3.10
N SER A 277 22.39 -17.03 4.42
CA SER A 277 21.88 -18.11 5.28
C SER A 277 20.35 -18.20 5.34
N LYS A 278 19.63 -17.34 4.64
CA LYS A 278 18.17 -17.42 4.58
C LYS A 278 17.75 -18.59 3.69
N CYS A 279 17.01 -19.52 4.27
CA CYS A 279 16.57 -20.77 3.65
C CYS A 279 15.07 -20.96 3.87
N ASN A 280 14.46 -21.76 3.01
CA ASN A 280 13.02 -22.07 3.10
C ASN A 280 12.74 -23.34 3.94
N SER A 281 13.78 -24.05 4.33
CA SER A 281 13.66 -25.28 5.12
C SER A 281 14.82 -25.49 6.10
N ALA A 282 14.57 -26.29 7.13
CA ALA A 282 15.60 -26.71 8.08
C ALA A 282 16.74 -27.48 7.38
N ALA A 283 16.42 -28.30 6.38
CA ALA A 283 17.41 -29.09 5.65
C ALA A 283 18.38 -28.19 4.85
N GLU A 284 17.87 -27.14 4.20
CA GLU A 284 18.70 -26.16 3.50
C GLU A 284 19.60 -25.40 4.47
N LEU A 285 19.07 -25.01 5.64
CA LEU A 285 19.87 -24.34 6.67
C LEU A 285 20.94 -25.27 7.21
N ALA A 286 20.65 -26.54 7.50
CA ALA A 286 21.63 -27.53 7.95
C ALA A 286 22.77 -27.69 6.94
N ASN A 287 22.49 -27.74 5.63
CA ASN A 287 23.49 -27.77 4.58
C ASN A 287 24.36 -26.48 4.56
N PHE A 288 23.73 -25.32 4.76
CA PHE A 288 24.46 -24.06 4.86
C PHE A 288 25.39 -24.06 6.08
N ILE A 289 24.91 -24.51 7.24
CA ILE A 289 25.69 -24.59 8.47
C ILE A 289 26.88 -25.53 8.29
N ALA A 290 26.69 -26.69 7.68
CA ALA A 290 27.77 -27.65 7.42
C ALA A 290 28.90 -27.06 6.57
N THR A 291 28.58 -26.12 5.67
CA THR A 291 29.55 -25.54 4.74
C THR A 291 30.13 -24.19 5.19
N LYS A 292 29.36 -23.36 5.90
CA LYS A 292 29.68 -21.97 6.23
C LYS A 292 29.40 -21.57 7.69
N GLY A 293 28.87 -22.50 8.50
CA GLY A 293 28.63 -22.28 9.92
C GLY A 293 29.94 -22.11 10.72
N ARG A 294 29.88 -21.36 11.80
CA ARG A 294 30.99 -21.14 12.72
C ARG A 294 30.52 -21.39 14.16
N SER A 295 31.46 -21.71 15.03
CA SER A 295 31.18 -21.81 16.46
C SER A 295 30.57 -20.49 16.98
N GLY A 296 29.48 -20.59 17.73
CA GLY A 296 28.74 -19.44 18.25
C GLY A 296 27.65 -18.88 17.32
N ASP A 297 27.49 -19.45 16.13
CA ASP A 297 26.31 -19.15 15.29
C ASP A 297 25.05 -19.76 15.89
N VAL A 298 23.91 -19.07 15.77
CA VAL A 298 22.62 -19.47 16.32
C VAL A 298 21.59 -19.60 15.20
N GLU A 299 20.89 -20.71 15.15
CA GLU A 299 19.75 -20.89 14.27
C GLU A 299 18.59 -20.00 14.72
N SER A 300 17.91 -19.39 13.78
CA SER A 300 16.73 -18.58 14.03
C SER A 300 15.65 -18.93 13.04
N ILE A 301 14.46 -19.15 13.54
CA ILE A 301 13.27 -19.46 12.75
C ILE A 301 12.35 -18.25 12.81
N THR A 302 11.82 -17.84 11.67
CA THR A 302 10.74 -16.87 11.60
C THR A 302 9.49 -17.60 11.15
N GLU A 303 8.44 -17.54 11.93
CA GLU A 303 7.16 -18.16 11.58
C GLU A 303 6.53 -17.48 10.34
N PRO A 304 5.77 -18.25 9.54
CA PRO A 304 4.96 -17.67 8.48
C PRO A 304 4.01 -16.60 9.03
N LYS A 305 3.80 -15.53 8.28
CA LYS A 305 2.89 -14.47 8.68
C LYS A 305 2.25 -13.73 7.52
N TYR A 306 1.14 -13.10 7.80
CA TYR A 306 0.41 -12.24 6.87
C TYR A 306 0.68 -10.78 7.18
N ARG A 307 1.72 -10.22 6.56
CA ARG A 307 2.27 -8.90 6.91
C ARG A 307 1.28 -7.75 6.69
N LEU A 308 0.45 -7.82 5.66
CA LEU A 308 -0.51 -6.75 5.36
C LEU A 308 -1.71 -6.75 6.31
N CYS A 309 -2.01 -7.88 6.96
CA CYS A 309 -3.03 -7.94 8.00
C CYS A 309 -2.66 -7.09 9.22
N ASP A 310 -1.37 -6.95 9.53
CA ASP A 310 -0.91 -6.13 10.66
C ASP A 310 -1.22 -4.64 10.49
N TYR A 311 -1.37 -4.17 9.25
CA TYR A 311 -1.69 -2.78 8.90
C TYR A 311 -3.13 -2.62 8.40
N CYS A 312 -3.95 -3.66 8.49
CA CYS A 312 -5.33 -3.62 8.01
C CYS A 312 -6.22 -2.87 9.01
N ASN A 313 -6.88 -1.81 8.55
CA ASN A 313 -7.74 -0.97 9.39
C ASN A 313 -9.07 -1.63 9.84
N VAL A 314 -9.38 -2.82 9.34
CA VAL A 314 -10.52 -3.65 9.76
C VAL A 314 -10.08 -4.93 10.46
N LYS A 315 -8.81 -4.99 10.92
CA LYS A 315 -8.23 -6.17 11.57
C LYS A 315 -9.02 -6.60 12.80
N SER A 316 -9.51 -5.63 13.60
CA SER A 316 -10.25 -5.86 14.85
C SER A 316 -11.55 -6.67 14.66
N VAL A 317 -12.15 -6.60 13.47
CA VAL A 317 -13.43 -7.25 13.12
C VAL A 317 -13.27 -8.33 12.06
N CYS A 318 -12.03 -8.68 11.70
CA CYS A 318 -11.74 -9.68 10.68
C CYS A 318 -11.46 -11.04 11.29
N ASP A 319 -12.23 -12.06 10.92
CA ASP A 319 -12.09 -13.45 11.39
C ASP A 319 -11.04 -14.25 10.61
N GLN A 320 -10.36 -13.63 9.65
CA GLN A 320 -9.31 -14.24 8.81
C GLN A 320 -7.88 -13.96 9.33
N VAL A 321 -7.77 -13.23 10.44
CA VAL A 321 -6.48 -12.83 11.04
C VAL A 321 -6.03 -13.82 12.13
#